data_24e7b9dd2d2eba96806d6d7d065b60b4
#
_entry.id   24e7b9dd2d2eba96806d6d7d065b60b4
#
_cell.length_a   1.000
_cell.length_b   1.000
_cell.length_c   1.000
_cell.angle_alpha   90.00
_cell.angle_beta   90.00
_cell.angle_gamma   90.00
#
_symmetry.space_group_name_H-M   'P 1'
#
loop_
_entity.id
_entity.type
_entity.pdbx_description
1 polymer ?
#
loop_
_entity_poly.entity_id
_entity_poly.type
_entity_poly.pdbx_seq_one_letter_code
_entity_poly.pdbx_strand_id
1 'polypeptide(L)'
;KDDSFFDKALEGFTMFALNQGEVCTCPSRAIIQESIYEQFMERALERVKAVKQGSPLESSTMIGAQASSEQMEKILSYIKLGKEEGAELLTGGNRTMLEGEHSDGYYIEPTVFKGNNKMRIFQEEIFGPVVSVTTFKDEAEALEIANDTLYGLGAGVWTRNGNTAFRMGKGIQAGRVWTNCYHAYPAHAAFGGYKSSGI
;
A
#
# COMPACT_ATOMS: atom_id res chain seq x y z
N LYS A 1 -18.50 -2.15 17.89
CA LYS A 1 -18.31 -3.62 17.99
C LYS A 1 -16.90 -3.91 17.54
N ASP A 2 -16.16 -4.60 18.37
CA ASP A 2 -14.80 -5.03 18.10
C ASP A 2 -14.83 -6.05 16.95
N ASP A 3 -14.26 -5.71 15.81
CA ASP A 3 -14.19 -6.57 14.63
C ASP A 3 -12.73 -6.85 14.28
N SER A 4 -12.19 -7.89 14.90
CA SER A 4 -10.79 -8.30 14.72
C SER A 4 -10.42 -8.63 13.27
N PHE A 5 -11.38 -9.06 12.44
CA PHE A 5 -11.17 -9.28 11.02
C PHE A 5 -10.96 -7.96 10.28
N PHE A 6 -11.80 -6.97 10.58
CA PHE A 6 -11.68 -5.64 9.99
C PHE A 6 -10.37 -4.96 10.40
N ASP A 7 -9.96 -5.15 11.67
CA ASP A 7 -8.67 -4.65 12.17
C ASP A 7 -7.47 -5.24 11.43
N LYS A 8 -7.48 -6.54 11.14
CA LYS A 8 -6.44 -7.18 10.33
C LYS A 8 -6.37 -6.64 8.90
N ALA A 9 -7.50 -6.32 8.29
CA ALA A 9 -7.52 -5.69 6.98
C ALA A 9 -6.91 -4.27 7.02
N LEU A 10 -7.20 -3.50 8.09
CA LEU A 10 -6.60 -2.19 8.33
C LEU A 10 -5.07 -2.29 8.57
N GLU A 11 -4.62 -3.29 9.32
CA GLU A 11 -3.19 -3.58 9.49
C GLU A 11 -2.54 -3.87 8.13
N GLY A 12 -3.14 -4.76 7.33
CA GLY A 12 -2.67 -5.06 5.98
C GLY A 12 -2.60 -3.83 5.08
N PHE A 13 -3.58 -2.92 5.17
CA PHE A 13 -3.54 -1.66 4.45
C PHE A 13 -2.36 -0.79 4.88
N THR A 14 -2.15 -0.62 6.19
CA THR A 14 -1.09 0.27 6.73
C THR A 14 0.32 -0.22 6.38
N MET A 15 0.47 -1.49 5.97
CA MET A 15 1.77 -2.06 5.56
C MET A 15 2.40 -1.37 4.34
N PHE A 16 1.69 -0.52 3.60
CA PHE A 16 2.30 0.30 2.56
C PHE A 16 3.40 1.23 3.09
N ALA A 17 3.30 1.65 4.35
CA ALA A 17 4.27 2.55 4.99
C ALA A 17 5.42 1.80 5.70
N LEU A 18 5.29 0.48 5.95
CA LEU A 18 6.33 -0.29 6.61
C LEU A 18 7.61 -0.32 5.77
N ASN A 19 8.76 -0.29 6.45
CA ASN A 19 10.07 -0.14 5.80
C ASN A 19 10.09 1.03 4.81
N GLN A 20 9.45 2.13 5.15
CA GLN A 20 9.35 3.34 4.33
C GLN A 20 8.71 3.11 2.95
N GLY A 21 7.96 2.01 2.77
CA GLY A 21 7.45 1.58 1.48
C GLY A 21 8.51 1.03 0.52
N GLU A 22 9.73 0.83 0.99
CA GLU A 22 10.86 0.33 0.21
C GLU A 22 10.95 -1.21 0.26
N VAL A 23 9.81 -1.87 0.03
CA VAL A 23 9.70 -3.33 -0.11
C VAL A 23 8.86 -3.64 -1.35
N CYS A 24 9.36 -4.50 -2.22
CA CYS A 24 8.72 -4.85 -3.50
C CYS A 24 7.29 -5.42 -3.35
N THR A 25 6.93 -5.93 -2.18
CA THR A 25 5.58 -6.44 -1.87
C THR A 25 4.76 -5.51 -0.97
N CYS A 26 5.22 -4.30 -0.68
CA CYS A 26 4.38 -3.32 -0.02
C CYS A 26 3.10 -3.04 -0.83
N PRO A 27 1.93 -2.94 -0.20
CA PRO A 27 0.71 -2.58 -0.89
C PRO A 27 0.84 -1.20 -1.55
N SER A 28 0.90 -1.14 -2.87
CA SER A 28 0.93 0.11 -3.65
C SER A 28 -0.45 0.56 -4.09
N ARG A 29 -1.39 -0.40 -4.19
CA ARG A 29 -2.80 -0.16 -4.53
C ARG A 29 -3.71 -0.81 -3.50
N ALA A 30 -4.74 -0.09 -3.08
CA ALA A 30 -5.82 -0.62 -2.26
C ALA A 30 -7.15 -0.51 -3.02
N ILE A 31 -7.78 -1.65 -3.26
CA ILE A 31 -9.02 -1.77 -4.02
C ILE A 31 -10.10 -2.14 -3.00
N ILE A 32 -11.00 -1.20 -2.68
CA ILE A 32 -11.93 -1.30 -1.54
C ILE A 32 -13.37 -1.34 -2.05
N GLN A 33 -14.18 -2.25 -1.53
CA GLN A 33 -15.59 -2.33 -1.89
C GLN A 33 -16.33 -1.03 -1.51
N GLU A 34 -17.11 -0.47 -2.44
CA GLU A 34 -17.81 0.82 -2.25
C GLU A 34 -18.63 0.86 -0.96
N SER A 35 -19.32 -0.24 -0.63
CA SER A 35 -20.21 -0.30 0.53
C SER A 35 -19.53 -0.15 1.90
N ILE A 36 -18.19 -0.36 1.98
CA ILE A 36 -17.42 -0.24 3.22
C ILE A 36 -16.38 0.89 3.15
N TYR A 37 -16.28 1.57 2.02
CA TYR A 37 -15.21 2.52 1.74
C TYR A 37 -15.07 3.59 2.83
N GLU A 38 -16.14 4.28 3.16
CA GLU A 38 -16.10 5.38 4.13
C GLU A 38 -15.66 4.90 5.53
N GLN A 39 -16.28 3.83 6.02
CA GLN A 39 -15.92 3.24 7.32
C GLN A 39 -14.48 2.74 7.35
N PHE A 40 -14.02 2.13 6.25
CA PHE A 40 -12.66 1.60 6.15
C PHE A 40 -11.64 2.75 6.13
N MET A 41 -11.86 3.75 5.29
CA MET A 41 -10.92 4.85 5.12
C MET A 41 -10.81 5.76 6.34
N GLU A 42 -11.92 6.03 7.03
CA GLU A 42 -11.88 6.77 8.30
C GLU A 42 -10.87 6.14 9.27
N ARG A 43 -11.00 4.84 9.54
CA ARG A 43 -10.12 4.11 10.46
C ARG A 43 -8.72 3.89 9.91
N ALA A 44 -8.59 3.69 8.60
CA ALA A 44 -7.30 3.52 7.95
C ALA A 44 -6.46 4.79 8.04
N LEU A 45 -7.06 5.96 7.78
CA LEU A 45 -6.37 7.25 7.87
C LEU A 45 -5.94 7.59 9.29
N GLU A 46 -6.72 7.23 10.31
CA GLU A 46 -6.31 7.35 11.72
C GLU A 46 -5.02 6.55 12.00
N ARG A 47 -4.96 5.29 11.53
CA ARG A 47 -3.77 4.44 11.69
C ARG A 47 -2.56 4.99 10.92
N VAL A 48 -2.77 5.48 9.70
CA VAL A 48 -1.69 6.07 8.89
C VAL A 48 -1.10 7.31 9.57
N LYS A 49 -1.96 8.19 10.10
CA LYS A 49 -1.53 9.40 10.83
C LYS A 49 -0.80 9.09 12.14
N ALA A 50 -1.03 7.92 12.72
CA ALA A 50 -0.36 7.47 13.93
C ALA A 50 1.04 6.88 13.69
N VAL A 51 1.46 6.69 12.43
CA VAL A 51 2.79 6.17 12.08
C VAL A 51 3.86 7.18 12.46
N LYS A 52 4.73 6.78 13.38
CA LYS A 52 5.83 7.62 13.89
C LYS A 52 7.09 7.42 13.06
N GLN A 53 7.65 8.54 12.60
CA GLN A 53 8.94 8.59 11.93
C GLN A 53 10.04 9.01 12.91
N GLY A 54 11.25 8.51 12.76
CA GLY A 54 12.35 8.85 13.65
C GLY A 54 13.59 7.99 13.46
N SER A 55 14.48 8.05 14.46
CA SER A 55 15.66 7.20 14.51
C SER A 55 15.27 5.72 14.64
N PRO A 56 15.89 4.82 13.87
CA PRO A 56 15.65 3.38 14.00
C PRO A 56 16.15 2.79 15.34
N LEU A 57 16.92 3.54 16.11
CA LEU A 57 17.39 3.14 17.44
C LEU A 57 16.38 3.46 18.54
N GLU A 58 15.35 4.25 18.25
CA GLU A 58 14.29 4.59 19.19
C GLU A 58 13.15 3.58 19.10
N SER A 59 12.79 2.98 20.23
CA SER A 59 11.75 1.92 20.28
C SER A 59 10.35 2.41 19.89
N SER A 60 10.10 3.71 19.93
CA SER A 60 8.83 4.32 19.50
C SER A 60 8.75 4.61 18.01
N THR A 61 9.87 4.53 17.29
CA THR A 61 9.90 4.73 15.84
C THR A 61 9.28 3.54 15.11
N MET A 62 8.38 3.81 14.18
CA MET A 62 7.73 2.81 13.35
C MET A 62 8.36 2.70 11.96
N ILE A 63 8.78 3.83 11.39
CA ILE A 63 9.48 3.89 10.09
C ILE A 63 10.64 4.89 10.13
N GLY A 64 11.69 4.61 9.37
CA GLY A 64 12.89 5.43 9.22
C GLY A 64 12.86 6.34 8.00
N ALA A 65 14.05 6.83 7.61
CA ALA A 65 14.27 7.61 6.41
C ALA A 65 14.27 6.74 5.16
N GLN A 66 14.04 7.35 3.99
CA GLN A 66 14.26 6.71 2.69
C GLN A 66 15.75 6.38 2.50
N ALA A 67 16.05 5.42 1.62
CA ALA A 67 17.41 4.93 1.41
C ALA A 67 18.38 5.99 0.88
N SER A 68 17.87 6.99 0.15
CA SER A 68 18.71 8.07 -0.43
C SER A 68 17.88 9.32 -0.73
N SER A 69 18.58 10.46 -0.96
CA SER A 69 17.94 11.68 -1.45
C SER A 69 17.29 11.49 -2.82
N GLU A 70 17.94 10.73 -3.70
CA GLU A 70 17.43 10.42 -5.04
C GLU A 70 16.09 9.67 -4.97
N GLN A 71 15.99 8.69 -4.07
CA GLN A 71 14.74 7.96 -3.85
C GLN A 71 13.67 8.88 -3.25
N MET A 72 14.02 9.73 -2.29
CA MET A 72 13.11 10.73 -1.74
C MET A 72 12.56 11.67 -2.84
N GLU A 73 13.44 12.19 -3.69
CA GLU A 73 13.05 13.09 -4.80
C GLU A 73 12.14 12.38 -5.81
N LYS A 74 12.44 11.12 -6.14
CA LYS A 74 11.57 10.28 -6.97
C LYS A 74 10.16 10.18 -6.36
N ILE A 75 10.05 9.83 -5.06
CA ILE A 75 8.77 9.68 -4.40
C ILE A 75 8.00 11.02 -4.40
N LEU A 76 8.66 12.13 -4.07
CA LEU A 76 8.05 13.46 -4.10
C LEU A 76 7.57 13.85 -5.50
N SER A 77 8.30 13.44 -6.55
CA SER A 77 7.87 13.67 -7.94
C SER A 77 6.58 12.92 -8.28
N TYR A 78 6.41 11.68 -7.79
CA TYR A 78 5.16 10.93 -7.96
C TYR A 78 4.00 11.50 -7.12
N ILE A 79 4.28 12.01 -5.92
CA ILE A 79 3.27 12.72 -5.12
C ILE A 79 2.77 13.97 -5.86
N LYS A 80 3.68 14.72 -6.47
CA LYS A 80 3.32 15.86 -7.31
C LYS A 80 2.51 15.42 -8.53
N LEU A 81 2.97 14.38 -9.23
CA LEU A 81 2.28 13.81 -10.38
C LEU A 81 0.85 13.37 -10.06
N GLY A 82 0.63 12.69 -8.92
CA GLY A 82 -0.70 12.29 -8.50
C GLY A 82 -1.66 13.47 -8.34
N LYS A 83 -1.17 14.56 -7.75
CA LYS A 83 -1.95 15.82 -7.66
C LYS A 83 -2.24 16.43 -9.04
N GLU A 84 -1.27 16.42 -9.95
CA GLU A 84 -1.42 16.95 -11.32
C GLU A 84 -2.37 16.11 -12.17
N GLU A 85 -2.42 14.79 -11.96
CA GLU A 85 -3.38 13.88 -12.59
C GLU A 85 -4.80 13.97 -11.99
N GLY A 86 -4.98 14.77 -10.93
CA GLY A 86 -6.27 14.98 -10.29
C GLY A 86 -6.66 13.94 -9.24
N ALA A 87 -5.69 13.17 -8.73
CA ALA A 87 -5.93 12.31 -7.57
C ALA A 87 -6.18 13.14 -6.32
N GLU A 88 -7.14 12.72 -5.51
CA GLU A 88 -7.44 13.33 -4.22
C GLU A 88 -6.41 12.90 -3.17
N LEU A 89 -5.68 13.85 -2.59
CA LEU A 89 -4.78 13.59 -1.49
C LEU A 89 -5.56 13.49 -0.17
N LEU A 90 -5.61 12.29 0.42
CA LEU A 90 -6.34 12.04 1.66
C LEU A 90 -5.50 12.33 2.92
N THR A 91 -4.20 12.07 2.87
CA THR A 91 -3.25 12.39 3.96
C THR A 91 -1.80 12.33 3.45
N GLY A 92 -0.87 12.96 4.18
CA GLY A 92 0.55 13.00 3.84
C GLY A 92 0.86 13.97 2.70
N GLY A 93 1.80 13.59 1.86
CA GLY A 93 2.12 14.32 0.64
C GLY A 93 3.27 15.30 0.73
N ASN A 94 4.04 15.27 1.82
CA ASN A 94 5.17 16.16 2.05
C ASN A 94 6.40 15.42 2.54
N ARG A 95 7.55 16.09 2.46
CA ARG A 95 8.72 15.70 3.21
C ARG A 95 8.48 16.00 4.70
N THR A 96 8.85 15.08 5.57
CA THR A 96 8.88 15.31 7.01
C THR A 96 10.23 15.91 7.40
N MET A 97 10.20 17.00 8.17
CA MET A 97 11.39 17.60 8.76
C MET A 97 11.40 17.22 10.24
N LEU A 98 12.33 16.35 10.63
CA LEU A 98 12.56 16.04 12.03
C LEU A 98 13.52 17.06 12.66
N GLU A 99 13.54 17.11 13.99
CA GLU A 99 14.43 18.01 14.72
C GLU A 99 15.77 17.36 15.08
N GLY A 100 16.76 18.18 15.44
CA GLY A 100 18.05 17.74 15.93
C GLY A 100 18.90 17.04 14.87
N GLU A 101 19.56 15.95 15.26
CA GLU A 101 20.50 15.20 14.40
C GLU A 101 19.86 14.50 13.21
N HIS A 102 18.52 14.45 13.16
CA HIS A 102 17.77 13.84 12.07
C HIS A 102 17.19 14.86 11.07
N SER A 103 17.49 16.15 11.24
CA SER A 103 16.95 17.24 10.41
C SER A 103 17.23 17.08 8.91
N ASP A 104 18.38 16.52 8.56
CA ASP A 104 18.81 16.30 7.17
C ASP A 104 18.35 14.96 6.59
N GLY A 105 17.60 14.16 7.35
CA GLY A 105 17.13 12.86 6.93
C GLY A 105 16.10 12.91 5.79
N TYR A 106 16.01 11.81 5.05
CA TYR A 106 15.15 11.69 3.87
C TYR A 106 13.76 11.13 4.24
N TYR A 107 13.05 11.83 5.11
CA TYR A 107 11.75 11.38 5.62
C TYR A 107 10.61 11.89 4.74
N ILE A 108 9.65 11.01 4.45
CA ILE A 108 8.43 11.34 3.71
C ILE A 108 7.22 10.87 4.52
N GLU A 109 6.21 11.73 4.62
CA GLU A 109 4.95 11.38 5.27
C GLU A 109 4.29 10.18 4.56
N PRO A 110 3.80 9.17 5.30
CA PRO A 110 2.93 8.16 4.73
C PRO A 110 1.76 8.82 4.00
N THR A 111 1.65 8.55 2.69
CA THR A 111 0.80 9.29 1.77
C THR A 111 -0.28 8.40 1.18
N VAL A 112 -1.52 8.86 1.23
CA VAL A 112 -2.68 8.14 0.69
C VAL A 112 -3.38 9.01 -0.35
N PHE A 113 -3.50 8.49 -1.56
CA PHE A 113 -4.30 9.08 -2.63
C PHE A 113 -5.56 8.28 -2.90
N LYS A 114 -6.65 8.97 -3.29
CA LYS A 114 -7.82 8.37 -3.92
C LYS A 114 -7.84 8.76 -5.39
N GLY A 115 -8.08 7.78 -6.26
CA GLY A 115 -8.09 8.02 -7.69
C GLY A 115 -8.65 6.85 -8.47
N ASN A 116 -8.26 6.73 -9.73
CA ASN A 116 -8.64 5.63 -10.60
C ASN A 116 -7.41 4.86 -11.10
N ASN A 117 -7.63 3.60 -11.46
CA ASN A 117 -6.55 2.67 -11.81
C ASN A 117 -5.73 3.07 -13.07
N LYS A 118 -6.17 4.05 -13.86
CA LYS A 118 -5.45 4.50 -15.07
C LYS A 118 -4.40 5.59 -14.78
N MET A 119 -4.41 6.18 -13.59
CA MET A 119 -3.41 7.16 -13.17
C MET A 119 -2.05 6.49 -13.00
N ARG A 120 -0.99 7.21 -13.30
CA ARG A 120 0.40 6.69 -13.22
C ARG A 120 0.78 6.27 -11.80
N ILE A 121 0.26 6.95 -10.78
CA ILE A 121 0.47 6.57 -9.37
C ILE A 121 -0.14 5.20 -9.00
N PHE A 122 -1.06 4.66 -9.84
CA PHE A 122 -1.59 3.29 -9.71
C PHE A 122 -0.83 2.28 -10.56
N GLN A 123 -0.23 2.72 -11.67
CA GLN A 123 0.36 1.84 -12.67
C GLN A 123 1.87 1.71 -12.55
N GLU A 124 2.55 2.69 -11.98
CA GLU A 124 4.00 2.74 -11.90
C GLU A 124 4.50 2.49 -10.46
N GLU A 125 5.67 1.89 -10.33
CA GLU A 125 6.29 1.60 -9.04
C GLU A 125 6.94 2.84 -8.43
N ILE A 126 6.34 3.38 -7.37
CA ILE A 126 6.86 4.54 -6.63
C ILE A 126 8.02 4.11 -5.72
N PHE A 127 7.90 2.95 -5.07
CA PHE A 127 8.85 2.39 -4.12
C PHE A 127 9.10 3.31 -2.91
N GLY A 128 8.01 3.75 -2.29
CA GLY A 128 7.98 4.64 -1.13
C GLY A 128 6.67 4.53 -0.36
N PRO A 129 6.50 5.29 0.73
CA PRO A 129 5.33 5.18 1.61
C PRO A 129 4.09 5.86 1.00
N VAL A 130 3.71 5.43 -0.18
CA VAL A 130 2.58 5.96 -0.96
C VAL A 130 1.66 4.83 -1.38
N VAL A 131 0.37 4.95 -1.07
CA VAL A 131 -0.67 4.03 -1.52
C VAL A 131 -1.77 4.76 -2.27
N SER A 132 -2.21 4.15 -3.37
CA SER A 132 -3.29 4.67 -4.21
C SER A 132 -4.55 3.83 -4.01
N VAL A 133 -5.65 4.49 -3.64
CA VAL A 133 -6.92 3.85 -3.27
C VAL A 133 -7.97 4.07 -4.35
N THR A 134 -8.64 2.99 -4.74
CA THR A 134 -9.82 3.03 -5.60
C THR A 134 -10.90 2.13 -5.06
N THR A 135 -12.12 2.25 -5.58
CA THR A 135 -13.25 1.43 -5.17
C THR A 135 -13.65 0.43 -6.25
N PHE A 136 -14.41 -0.59 -5.84
CA PHE A 136 -15.07 -1.55 -6.73
C PHE A 136 -16.48 -1.88 -6.24
N LYS A 137 -17.35 -2.32 -7.15
CA LYS A 137 -18.75 -2.67 -6.86
C LYS A 137 -18.92 -4.15 -6.57
N ASP A 138 -18.32 -5.00 -7.38
CA ASP A 138 -18.47 -6.45 -7.30
C ASP A 138 -17.12 -7.19 -7.50
N GLU A 139 -17.15 -8.51 -7.30
CA GLU A 139 -15.97 -9.36 -7.37
C GLU A 139 -15.31 -9.35 -8.75
N ALA A 140 -16.09 -9.23 -9.83
CA ALA A 140 -15.57 -9.23 -11.20
C ALA A 140 -14.78 -7.95 -11.47
N GLU A 141 -15.31 -6.79 -11.10
CA GLU A 141 -14.62 -5.50 -11.22
C GLU A 141 -13.36 -5.46 -10.34
N ALA A 142 -13.43 -6.00 -9.10
CA ALA A 142 -12.26 -6.09 -8.23
C ALA A 142 -11.12 -6.89 -8.88
N LEU A 143 -11.45 -8.01 -9.51
CA LEU A 143 -10.47 -8.86 -10.20
C LEU A 143 -9.91 -8.17 -11.45
N GLU A 144 -10.75 -7.50 -12.24
CA GLU A 144 -10.33 -6.72 -13.39
C GLU A 144 -9.33 -5.63 -12.99
N ILE A 145 -9.67 -4.80 -12.01
CA ILE A 145 -8.79 -3.73 -11.50
C ILE A 145 -7.48 -4.31 -10.94
N ALA A 146 -7.56 -5.39 -10.17
CA ALA A 146 -6.37 -6.03 -9.58
C ALA A 146 -5.39 -6.48 -10.66
N ASN A 147 -5.89 -7.02 -11.77
CA ASN A 147 -5.08 -7.54 -12.88
C ASN A 147 -4.69 -6.48 -13.92
N ASP A 148 -5.31 -5.30 -13.91
CA ASP A 148 -5.02 -4.21 -14.85
C ASP A 148 -3.79 -3.42 -14.40
N THR A 149 -2.63 -4.06 -14.54
CA THR A 149 -1.30 -3.53 -14.28
C THR A 149 -0.25 -4.37 -15.01
N LEU A 150 0.93 -3.80 -15.24
CA LEU A 150 2.09 -4.51 -15.82
C LEU A 150 2.75 -5.47 -14.81
N TYR A 151 2.46 -5.33 -13.53
CA TYR A 151 3.09 -6.08 -12.44
C TYR A 151 2.20 -7.20 -11.91
N GLY A 152 2.81 -8.12 -11.18
CA GLY A 152 2.11 -9.23 -10.55
C GLY A 152 2.99 -9.97 -9.53
N LEU A 153 3.55 -9.27 -8.55
CA LEU A 153 4.43 -9.88 -7.55
C LEU A 153 3.65 -10.42 -6.36
N GLY A 154 2.91 -9.55 -5.69
CA GLY A 154 2.14 -9.92 -4.49
C GLY A 154 0.78 -9.24 -4.45
N ALA A 155 -0.20 -9.92 -3.84
CA ALA A 155 -1.52 -9.37 -3.59
C ALA A 155 -2.10 -9.91 -2.29
N GLY A 156 -2.95 -9.13 -1.63
CA GLY A 156 -3.72 -9.54 -0.45
C GLY A 156 -5.21 -9.45 -0.70
N VAL A 157 -5.95 -10.43 -0.21
CA VAL A 157 -7.42 -10.49 -0.30
C VAL A 157 -8.00 -10.63 1.11
N TRP A 158 -8.93 -9.78 1.45
CA TRP A 158 -9.67 -9.85 2.72
C TRP A 158 -11.15 -10.12 2.45
N THR A 159 -11.60 -11.29 2.86
CA THR A 159 -13.01 -11.71 2.74
C THR A 159 -13.36 -12.79 3.75
N ARG A 160 -14.60 -12.77 4.25
CA ARG A 160 -15.14 -13.85 5.09
C ARG A 160 -15.76 -14.98 4.28
N ASN A 161 -15.90 -14.78 2.97
CA ASN A 161 -16.46 -15.79 2.09
C ASN A 161 -15.35 -16.67 1.50
N GLY A 162 -15.30 -17.94 1.90
CA GLY A 162 -14.27 -18.88 1.44
C GLY A 162 -14.28 -19.12 -0.08
N ASN A 163 -15.46 -19.08 -0.72
CA ASN A 163 -15.56 -19.22 -2.17
C ASN A 163 -14.98 -18.02 -2.89
N THR A 164 -15.25 -16.79 -2.41
CA THR A 164 -14.63 -15.57 -2.92
C THR A 164 -13.11 -15.61 -2.70
N ALA A 165 -12.65 -16.02 -1.53
CA ALA A 165 -11.22 -16.16 -1.23
C ALA A 165 -10.53 -17.08 -2.24
N PHE A 166 -11.13 -18.22 -2.54
CA PHE A 166 -10.59 -19.19 -3.49
C PHE A 166 -10.58 -18.65 -4.93
N ARG A 167 -11.69 -18.05 -5.40
CA ARG A 167 -11.76 -17.49 -6.76
C ARG A 167 -10.78 -16.33 -6.95
N MET A 168 -10.71 -15.41 -6.01
CA MET A 168 -9.76 -14.29 -6.06
C MET A 168 -8.31 -14.78 -6.00
N GLY A 169 -8.00 -15.73 -5.12
CA GLY A 169 -6.67 -16.33 -5.03
C GLY A 169 -6.21 -17.01 -6.31
N LYS A 170 -7.14 -17.59 -7.09
CA LYS A 170 -6.85 -18.18 -8.40
C LYS A 170 -6.85 -17.16 -9.55
N GLY A 171 -7.67 -16.13 -9.45
CA GLY A 171 -7.88 -15.17 -10.53
C GLY A 171 -6.89 -14.03 -10.57
N ILE A 172 -6.33 -13.63 -9.42
CA ILE A 172 -5.33 -12.56 -9.36
C ILE A 172 -4.01 -13.05 -9.96
N GLN A 173 -3.50 -12.32 -10.92
CA GLN A 173 -2.24 -12.60 -11.62
C GLN A 173 -1.05 -12.04 -10.82
N ALA A 174 -0.80 -12.67 -9.67
CA ALA A 174 0.35 -12.37 -8.82
C ALA A 174 1.04 -13.67 -8.38
N GLY A 175 2.36 -13.62 -8.26
CA GLY A 175 3.15 -14.80 -7.86
C GLY A 175 2.83 -15.28 -6.45
N ARG A 176 2.34 -14.38 -5.60
CA ARG A 176 1.86 -14.70 -4.26
C ARG A 176 0.57 -13.94 -3.95
N VAL A 177 -0.46 -14.69 -3.53
CA VAL A 177 -1.72 -14.12 -3.07
C VAL A 177 -1.98 -14.58 -1.64
N TRP A 178 -2.01 -13.63 -0.71
CA TRP A 178 -2.38 -13.87 0.68
C TRP A 178 -3.88 -13.71 0.89
N THR A 179 -4.44 -14.54 1.74
CA THR A 179 -5.86 -14.43 2.11
C THR A 179 -5.99 -14.18 3.60
N ASN A 180 -6.62 -13.07 3.98
CA ASN A 180 -6.87 -12.64 5.37
C ASN A 180 -5.58 -12.50 6.21
N CYS A 181 -4.46 -12.34 5.57
CA CYS A 181 -3.15 -12.00 6.12
C CYS A 181 -2.33 -11.29 5.05
N TYR A 182 -1.18 -10.76 5.43
CA TYR A 182 -0.21 -10.18 4.49
C TYR A 182 1.21 -10.43 4.97
N HIS A 183 2.18 -10.49 4.05
CA HIS A 183 3.60 -10.73 4.34
C HIS A 183 3.92 -12.03 5.10
N ALA A 184 3.07 -13.04 5.02
CA ALA A 184 3.39 -14.38 5.54
C ALA A 184 4.22 -15.16 4.51
N TYR A 185 5.49 -15.42 4.82
CA TYR A 185 6.44 -16.07 3.91
C TYR A 185 6.88 -17.42 4.47
N PRO A 186 6.24 -18.53 4.11
CA PRO A 186 6.72 -19.84 4.50
C PRO A 186 8.02 -20.17 3.75
N ALA A 187 9.04 -20.61 4.48
CA ALA A 187 10.39 -20.82 3.95
C ALA A 187 10.47 -21.85 2.79
N HIS A 188 9.52 -22.77 2.72
CA HIS A 188 9.45 -23.81 1.69
C HIS A 188 8.70 -23.38 0.42
N ALA A 189 8.06 -22.21 0.41
CA ALA A 189 7.30 -21.73 -0.76
C ALA A 189 8.19 -20.87 -1.65
N ALA A 190 8.25 -21.21 -2.93
CA ALA A 190 8.96 -20.41 -3.92
C ALA A 190 8.43 -18.96 -3.96
N PHE A 191 9.32 -18.01 -4.18
CA PHE A 191 9.01 -16.62 -4.39
C PHE A 191 9.24 -16.25 -5.85
N GLY A 192 8.28 -15.57 -6.47
CA GLY A 192 8.35 -15.14 -7.85
C GLY A 192 7.14 -14.28 -8.20
N GLY A 193 7.04 -13.87 -9.45
CA GLY A 193 6.00 -12.96 -9.94
C GLY A 193 5.38 -13.42 -11.24
N TYR A 194 4.44 -12.62 -11.70
CA TYR A 194 3.83 -12.67 -13.02
C TYR A 194 4.19 -11.39 -13.79
N LYS A 195 3.96 -11.41 -15.09
CA LYS A 195 4.14 -10.25 -15.97
C LYS A 195 5.55 -9.63 -15.82
N SER A 196 5.64 -8.30 -15.67
CA SER A 196 6.93 -7.59 -15.52
C SER A 196 7.60 -7.78 -14.16
N SER A 197 6.94 -8.43 -13.20
CA SER A 197 7.56 -8.76 -11.90
C SER A 197 8.49 -9.97 -11.96
N GLY A 198 8.59 -10.64 -13.11
CA GLY A 198 9.47 -11.79 -13.33
C GLY A 198 8.88 -13.11 -12.85
N ILE A 199 9.70 -14.16 -12.87
CA ILE A 199 9.32 -15.53 -12.50
C ILE A 199 10.05 -15.92 -11.23
#